data_684735b1e19970a38d5c501ff5e82266
#
_entry.id   684735b1e19970a38d5c501ff5e82266
#
_cell.length_a   1.000
_cell.length_b   1.000
_cell.length_c   1.000
_cell.angle_alpha   90.00
_cell.angle_beta   90.00
_cell.angle_gamma   90.00
#
_symmetry.space_group_name_H-M   'P 1'
#
loop_
_entity.id
_entity.type
_entity.pdbx_description
1 polymer ?
#
loop_
_entity_poly.entity_id
_entity_poly.type
_entity_poly.pdbx_seq_one_letter_code
_entity_poly.pdbx_strand_id
1 'polypeptide(L)'
;IHGQYEQFLTLLEQIGIRKEDTLYILGDVVDRGPEPMKILKYMMAHSNIIPIIGNHEVMALPNLKLLVSEVSRNFLDKLPPKVYRDFDNWTQNGSTSTIQDFRKLPQEERHQVVEYMKSFPPIRKRNC
;
A
#
# COMPACT_ATOMS: atom_id res chain seq x y z
N ILE A 1 -6.14 -1.93 -8.65
CA ILE A 1 -4.77 -1.99 -9.23
C ILE A 1 -3.98 -3.18 -8.68
N HIS A 2 -4.03 -3.42 -7.38
CA HIS A 2 -3.43 -4.58 -6.71
C HIS A 2 -1.99 -4.90 -7.19
N GLY A 3 -1.08 -3.93 -7.03
CA GLY A 3 0.33 -4.15 -7.31
C GLY A 3 0.71 -4.39 -8.76
N GLN A 4 -0.18 -4.15 -9.70
CA GLN A 4 0.05 -4.35 -11.14
C GLN A 4 0.72 -3.12 -11.75
N TYR A 5 2.00 -2.94 -11.47
CA TYR A 5 2.74 -1.73 -11.84
C TYR A 5 2.79 -1.52 -13.35
N GLU A 6 3.10 -2.57 -14.12
CA GLU A 6 3.19 -2.45 -15.58
C GLU A 6 1.84 -2.05 -16.21
N GLN A 7 0.76 -2.65 -15.73
CA GLN A 7 -0.60 -2.32 -16.19
C GLN A 7 -0.97 -0.89 -15.77
N PHE A 8 -0.54 -0.47 -14.58
CA PHE A 8 -0.76 0.90 -14.10
C PHE A 8 -0.10 1.92 -15.03
N LEU A 9 1.17 1.70 -15.39
CA LEU A 9 1.89 2.58 -16.31
C LEU A 9 1.22 2.62 -17.70
N THR A 10 0.79 1.46 -18.20
CA THR A 10 0.09 1.37 -19.48
C THR A 10 -1.22 2.16 -19.44
N LEU A 11 -1.96 2.06 -18.35
CA LEU A 11 -3.21 2.81 -18.17
C LEU A 11 -2.95 4.32 -18.19
N LEU A 12 -1.94 4.78 -17.45
CA LEU A 12 -1.59 6.20 -17.40
C LEU A 12 -1.25 6.74 -18.81
N GLU A 13 -0.54 5.95 -19.59
CA GLU A 13 -0.20 6.29 -20.96
C GLU A 13 -1.45 6.36 -21.84
N GLN A 14 -2.35 5.38 -21.73
CA GLN A 14 -3.59 5.31 -22.52
C GLN A 14 -4.53 6.47 -22.24
N ILE A 15 -4.65 6.89 -20.99
CA ILE A 15 -5.51 8.04 -20.65
C ILE A 15 -4.85 9.38 -20.93
N GLY A 16 -3.54 9.38 -21.21
CA GLY A 16 -2.80 10.62 -21.55
C GLY A 16 -2.77 11.63 -20.42
N ILE A 17 -2.57 11.16 -19.18
CA ILE A 17 -2.54 12.03 -18.01
C ILE A 17 -1.41 13.06 -18.12
N ARG A 18 -1.71 14.32 -17.79
CA ARG A 18 -0.76 15.43 -17.78
C ARG A 18 -0.61 15.98 -16.37
N LYS A 19 0.40 16.83 -16.16
CA LYS A 19 0.65 17.45 -14.86
C LYS A 19 -0.51 18.28 -14.34
N GLU A 20 -1.31 18.85 -15.25
CA GLU A 20 -2.49 19.66 -14.91
C GLU A 20 -3.69 18.82 -14.51
N ASP A 21 -3.66 17.54 -14.84
CA ASP A 21 -4.76 16.62 -14.54
C ASP A 21 -4.63 16.09 -13.11
N THR A 22 -5.76 15.83 -12.48
CA THR A 22 -5.82 15.18 -11.18
C THR A 22 -6.38 13.78 -11.35
N LEU A 23 -5.64 12.78 -10.86
CA LEU A 23 -6.08 11.39 -10.86
C LEU A 23 -6.32 10.93 -9.43
N TYR A 24 -7.53 10.41 -9.16
CA TYR A 24 -7.84 9.79 -7.88
C TYR A 24 -7.72 8.28 -8.01
N ILE A 25 -7.00 7.66 -7.08
CA ILE A 25 -6.89 6.21 -6.99
C ILE A 25 -7.69 5.77 -5.76
N LEU A 26 -8.75 4.99 -6.00
CA LEU A 26 -9.72 4.59 -4.98
C LEU A 26 -9.26 3.38 -4.16
N GLY A 27 -8.01 3.38 -3.75
CA GLY A 27 -7.47 2.35 -2.88
C GLY A 27 -7.11 1.04 -3.59
N ASP A 28 -6.85 0.02 -2.79
CA ASP A 28 -6.47 -1.33 -3.23
C ASP A 28 -5.24 -1.33 -4.15
N VAL A 29 -4.25 -0.50 -3.81
CA VAL A 29 -2.95 -0.46 -4.48
C VAL A 29 -2.12 -1.68 -4.10
N VAL A 30 -2.21 -2.09 -2.84
CA VAL A 30 -1.44 -3.21 -2.29
C VAL A 30 -2.20 -4.53 -2.43
N ASP A 31 -1.48 -5.62 -2.21
CA ASP A 31 -1.94 -7.01 -2.17
C ASP A 31 -2.23 -7.60 -3.55
N ARG A 32 -2.09 -8.91 -3.63
CA ARG A 32 -2.37 -9.79 -4.77
C ARG A 32 -1.44 -9.63 -5.97
N GLY A 33 -0.98 -8.42 -6.28
CA GLY A 33 -0.07 -8.18 -7.41
C GLY A 33 1.39 -8.06 -6.97
N PRO A 34 2.34 -8.10 -7.91
CA PRO A 34 3.75 -8.30 -7.58
C PRO A 34 4.51 -7.06 -7.13
N GLU A 35 4.08 -5.84 -7.50
CA GLU A 35 4.91 -4.65 -7.35
C GLU A 35 4.17 -3.43 -6.76
N PRO A 36 3.51 -3.60 -5.59
CA PRO A 36 2.78 -2.46 -5.00
C PRO A 36 3.70 -1.32 -4.58
N MET A 37 4.95 -1.62 -4.18
CA MET A 37 5.87 -0.58 -3.72
C MET A 37 6.29 0.36 -4.86
N LYS A 38 6.43 -0.15 -6.07
CA LYS A 38 6.70 0.68 -7.24
C LYS A 38 5.55 1.64 -7.55
N ILE A 39 4.31 1.17 -7.40
CA ILE A 39 3.13 2.02 -7.58
C ILE A 39 3.10 3.12 -6.52
N LEU A 40 3.30 2.76 -5.25
CA LEU A 40 3.32 3.72 -4.16
C LEU A 40 4.42 4.78 -4.35
N LYS A 41 5.62 4.36 -4.76
CA LYS A 41 6.71 5.29 -5.04
C LYS A 41 6.39 6.22 -6.21
N TYR A 42 5.75 5.69 -7.25
CA TYR A 42 5.30 6.51 -8.38
C TYR A 42 4.31 7.58 -7.91
N MET A 43 3.33 7.17 -7.10
CA MET A 43 2.33 8.10 -6.56
C MET A 43 2.97 9.17 -5.67
N MET A 44 3.96 8.78 -4.85
CA MET A 44 4.69 9.72 -3.98
C MET A 44 5.43 10.79 -4.81
N ALA A 45 5.91 10.41 -5.98
CA ALA A 45 6.65 11.31 -6.88
C ALA A 45 5.75 12.20 -7.72
N HIS A 46 4.44 11.96 -7.75
CA HIS A 46 3.48 12.66 -8.61
C HIS A 46 2.32 13.20 -7.76
N SER A 47 2.41 14.45 -7.34
CA SER A 47 1.44 15.07 -6.43
C SER A 47 0.04 15.24 -7.03
N ASN A 48 -0.09 15.13 -8.35
CA ASN A 48 -1.39 15.17 -9.02
C ASN A 48 -2.14 13.83 -8.96
N ILE A 49 -1.52 12.79 -8.40
CA ILE A 49 -2.17 11.52 -8.13
C ILE A 49 -2.58 11.51 -6.65
N ILE A 50 -3.88 11.46 -6.40
CA ILE A 50 -4.47 11.56 -5.07
C ILE A 50 -4.97 10.20 -4.63
N PRO A 51 -4.35 9.60 -3.60
CA PRO A 51 -4.82 8.31 -3.09
C PRO A 51 -6.03 8.47 -2.17
N ILE A 52 -6.91 7.46 -2.20
CA ILE A 52 -7.98 7.30 -1.23
C ILE A 52 -7.81 5.92 -0.62
N ILE A 53 -7.97 5.80 0.70
CA ILE A 53 -7.71 4.53 1.38
C ILE A 53 -8.74 3.47 0.96
N GLY A 54 -8.25 2.29 0.59
CA GLY A 54 -9.09 1.14 0.30
C GLY A 54 -9.04 0.11 1.43
N ASN A 55 -9.84 -0.95 1.31
CA ASN A 55 -9.89 -2.01 2.32
C ASN A 55 -8.52 -2.68 2.52
N HIS A 56 -7.79 -2.91 1.43
CA HIS A 56 -6.49 -3.54 1.51
C HIS A 56 -5.45 -2.67 2.21
N GLU A 57 -5.49 -1.34 2.05
CA GLU A 57 -4.63 -0.43 2.79
C GLU A 57 -5.00 -0.40 4.28
N VAL A 58 -6.29 -0.47 4.61
CA VAL A 58 -6.72 -0.55 6.01
C VAL A 58 -6.18 -1.82 6.68
N MET A 59 -6.20 -2.95 5.98
CA MET A 59 -5.62 -4.20 6.50
C MET A 59 -4.10 -4.15 6.57
N ALA A 60 -3.46 -3.58 5.55
CA ALA A 60 -2.01 -3.59 5.41
C ALA A 60 -1.31 -2.65 6.40
N LEU A 61 -1.84 -1.45 6.60
CA LEU A 61 -1.12 -0.38 7.29
C LEU A 61 -0.68 -0.74 8.71
N PRO A 62 -1.55 -1.26 9.61
CA PRO A 62 -1.08 -1.62 10.94
C PRO A 62 -0.03 -2.73 10.93
N ASN A 63 -0.10 -3.63 9.96
CA ASN A 63 0.85 -4.73 9.83
C ASN A 63 2.19 -4.26 9.24
N LEU A 64 2.16 -3.36 8.25
CA LEU A 64 3.38 -2.77 7.70
C LEU A 64 4.15 -1.96 8.74
N LYS A 65 3.44 -1.28 9.65
CA LYS A 65 4.09 -0.59 10.78
C LYS A 65 4.94 -1.55 11.61
N LEU A 66 4.46 -2.77 11.82
CA LEU A 66 5.20 -3.81 12.54
C LEU A 66 6.42 -4.29 11.76
N LEU A 67 6.34 -4.28 10.43
CA LEU A 67 7.36 -4.81 9.54
C LEU A 67 8.42 -3.79 9.14
N VAL A 68 8.32 -2.54 9.58
CA VAL A 68 9.31 -1.49 9.28
C VAL A 68 10.68 -1.89 9.82
N SER A 69 10.73 -2.41 11.04
CA SER A 69 11.95 -2.93 11.65
C SER A 69 12.20 -4.36 11.17
N GLU A 70 13.46 -4.81 11.23
CA GLU A 70 13.76 -6.21 10.94
C GLU A 70 13.06 -7.14 11.91
N VAL A 71 12.50 -8.22 11.37
CA VAL A 71 11.64 -9.13 12.10
C VAL A 71 12.42 -10.40 12.41
N SER A 72 12.47 -10.80 13.69
CA SER A 72 13.06 -12.05 14.13
C SER A 72 12.17 -13.24 13.76
N ARG A 73 12.77 -14.47 13.78
CA ARG A 73 12.02 -15.71 13.49
C ARG A 73 10.79 -15.89 14.38
N ASN A 74 10.82 -15.35 15.59
CA ASN A 74 9.75 -15.52 16.58
C ASN A 74 8.77 -14.35 16.59
N PHE A 75 8.77 -13.53 15.56
CA PHE A 75 7.96 -12.32 15.48
C PHE A 75 6.46 -12.63 15.69
N LEU A 76 5.94 -13.61 14.95
CA LEU A 76 4.53 -13.96 15.02
C LEU A 76 4.14 -14.52 16.39
N ASP A 77 5.05 -15.28 17.02
CA ASP A 77 4.81 -15.89 18.34
C ASP A 77 4.74 -14.86 19.46
N LYS A 78 5.35 -13.69 19.25
CA LYS A 78 5.40 -12.60 20.24
C LYS A 78 4.25 -11.61 20.11
N LEU A 79 3.44 -11.72 19.07
CA LEU A 79 2.34 -10.79 18.84
C LEU A 79 1.18 -11.06 19.80
N PRO A 80 0.52 -10.01 20.31
CA PRO A 80 -0.75 -10.17 21.01
C PRO A 80 -1.76 -10.89 20.11
N PRO A 81 -2.69 -11.67 20.67
CA PRO A 81 -3.65 -12.45 19.87
C PRO A 81 -4.44 -11.63 18.85
N LYS A 82 -4.84 -10.41 19.21
CA LYS A 82 -5.58 -9.54 18.28
C LYS A 82 -4.70 -9.13 17.09
N VAL A 83 -3.45 -8.76 17.35
CA VAL A 83 -2.50 -8.35 16.31
C VAL A 83 -2.20 -9.53 15.39
N TYR A 84 -2.03 -10.72 15.95
CA TYR A 84 -1.83 -11.93 15.16
C TYR A 84 -3.03 -12.21 14.24
N ARG A 85 -4.25 -12.09 14.77
CA ARG A 85 -5.46 -12.29 13.96
C ARG A 85 -5.59 -11.29 12.83
N ASP A 86 -5.26 -10.03 13.07
CA ASP A 86 -5.28 -8.99 12.05
C ASP A 86 -4.26 -9.29 10.95
N PHE A 87 -3.06 -9.74 11.34
CA PHE A 87 -2.02 -10.15 10.39
C PHE A 87 -2.46 -11.35 9.57
N ASP A 88 -3.04 -12.37 10.23
CA ASP A 88 -3.53 -13.57 9.56
C ASP A 88 -4.66 -13.25 8.57
N ASN A 89 -5.59 -12.39 8.97
CA ASN A 89 -6.67 -11.94 8.09
C ASN A 89 -6.11 -11.26 6.83
N TRP A 90 -5.13 -10.41 7.00
CA TRP A 90 -4.47 -9.76 5.86
C TRP A 90 -3.77 -10.80 4.96
N THR A 91 -3.10 -11.77 5.56
CA THR A 91 -2.44 -12.85 4.82
C THR A 91 -3.44 -13.61 3.95
N GLN A 92 -4.62 -13.91 4.48
CA GLN A 92 -5.69 -14.59 3.74
C GLN A 92 -6.25 -13.74 2.60
N ASN A 93 -6.03 -12.44 2.62
CA ASN A 93 -6.48 -11.51 1.59
C ASN A 93 -5.41 -11.15 0.57
N GLY A 94 -4.30 -11.90 0.55
CA GLY A 94 -3.29 -11.78 -0.53
C GLY A 94 -2.10 -10.90 -0.19
N SER A 95 -1.71 -10.81 1.08
CA SER A 95 -0.62 -9.95 1.53
C SER A 95 0.78 -10.41 1.13
N THR A 96 0.95 -11.66 0.73
CA THR A 96 2.28 -12.26 0.52
C THR A 96 3.15 -11.42 -0.41
N SER A 97 2.62 -10.99 -1.55
CA SER A 97 3.37 -10.18 -2.51
C SER A 97 3.73 -8.81 -1.94
N THR A 98 2.82 -8.20 -1.19
CA THR A 98 3.08 -6.91 -0.54
C THR A 98 4.20 -7.02 0.49
N ILE A 99 4.16 -8.06 1.34
CA ILE A 99 5.19 -8.30 2.36
C ILE A 99 6.55 -8.51 1.69
N GLN A 100 6.61 -9.35 0.66
CA GLN A 100 7.86 -9.62 -0.05
C GLN A 100 8.42 -8.36 -0.69
N ASP A 101 7.58 -7.57 -1.33
CA ASP A 101 7.99 -6.34 -2.00
C ASP A 101 8.43 -5.28 -0.99
N PHE A 102 7.70 -5.14 0.12
CA PHE A 102 8.04 -4.22 1.21
C PHE A 102 9.39 -4.55 1.86
N ARG A 103 9.65 -5.84 2.08
CA ARG A 103 10.90 -6.28 2.71
C ARG A 103 12.14 -6.04 1.86
N LYS A 104 11.99 -5.87 0.55
CA LYS A 104 13.09 -5.50 -0.34
C LYS A 104 13.54 -4.06 -0.16
N LEU A 105 12.72 -3.21 0.44
CA LEU A 105 13.05 -1.81 0.65
C LEU A 105 14.03 -1.64 1.81
N PRO A 106 14.98 -0.68 1.71
CA PRO A 106 15.73 -0.24 2.88
C PRO A 106 14.79 0.29 3.97
N GLN A 107 15.21 0.21 5.23
CA GLN A 107 14.36 0.61 6.36
C GLN A 107 13.84 2.04 6.24
N GLU A 108 14.67 2.96 5.76
CA GLU A 108 14.26 4.35 5.56
C GLU A 108 13.11 4.46 4.56
N GLU A 109 13.16 3.71 3.46
CA GLU A 109 12.09 3.70 2.46
C GLU A 109 10.84 3.02 2.99
N ARG A 110 10.97 1.98 3.83
CA ARG A 110 9.83 1.37 4.50
C ARG A 110 9.08 2.39 5.36
N HIS A 111 9.82 3.21 6.10
CA HIS A 111 9.27 4.32 6.89
C HIS A 111 8.51 5.30 6.01
N GLN A 112 9.12 5.72 4.90
CA GLN A 112 8.51 6.67 3.97
C GLN A 112 7.20 6.14 3.40
N VAL A 113 7.17 4.87 3.01
CA VAL A 113 5.96 4.23 2.48
C VAL A 113 4.86 4.19 3.52
N VAL A 114 5.17 3.80 4.75
CA VAL A 114 4.19 3.75 5.85
C VAL A 114 3.64 5.15 6.14
N GLU A 115 4.50 6.15 6.23
CA GLU A 115 4.07 7.54 6.47
C GLU A 115 3.18 8.05 5.33
N TYR A 116 3.53 7.71 4.09
CA TYR A 116 2.71 8.06 2.94
C TYR A 116 1.31 7.44 3.02
N MET A 117 1.24 6.13 3.31
CA MET A 117 -0.04 5.42 3.42
C MET A 117 -0.90 5.94 4.57
N LYS A 118 -0.29 6.38 5.66
CA LYS A 118 -1.02 7.02 6.77
C LYS A 118 -1.74 8.29 6.32
N SER A 119 -1.23 8.95 5.29
CA SER A 119 -1.81 10.20 4.78
C SER A 119 -3.01 9.97 3.86
N PHE A 120 -3.32 8.73 3.49
CA PHE A 120 -4.43 8.42 2.60
C PHE A 120 -5.75 8.82 3.24
N PRO A 121 -6.50 9.76 2.63
CA PRO A 121 -7.80 10.12 3.16
C PRO A 121 -8.82 9.02 2.93
N PRO A 122 -9.82 8.90 3.81
CA PRO A 122 -10.95 8.00 3.57
C PRO A 122 -11.84 8.56 2.47
N ILE A 123 -12.67 7.68 1.89
CA ILE A 123 -13.73 8.14 1.01
C ILE A 123 -14.66 9.02 1.84
N ARG A 124 -14.70 10.32 1.52
CA ARG A 124 -15.66 11.21 2.13
C ARG A 124 -16.99 11.08 1.38
N LYS A 125 -18.04 10.72 2.11
CA LYS A 125 -19.38 11.01 1.63
C LYS A 125 -19.48 12.53 1.55
N ARG A 126 -19.38 13.05 0.34
CA ARG A 126 -19.76 14.43 0.14
C ARG A 126 -21.27 14.51 0.33
N ASN A 127 -21.69 15.30 1.28
CA ASN A 127 -23.05 15.78 1.31
C ASN A 127 -23.23 16.70 0.09
N CYS A 128 -23.63 16.10 -0.98
CA CYS A 128 -24.06 16.88 -2.13
C CYS A 128 -25.48 17.32 -1.88
#